data_14fa3fc3a7db26be6d9aafbc212cde35
#
_entry.id   14fa3fc3a7db26be6d9aafbc212cde35
#
_cell.length_a   1.000
_cell.length_b   1.000
_cell.length_c   1.000
_cell.angle_alpha   90.00
_cell.angle_beta   90.00
_cell.angle_gamma   90.00
#
_symmetry.space_group_name_H-M   'P 1'
#
loop_
_entity.id
_entity.type
_entity.pdbx_description
1 polymer ?
#
loop_
_entity_poly.entity_id
_entity_poly.type
_entity_poly.pdbx_seq_one_letter_code
_entity_poly.pdbx_strand_id
1 'polypeptide(L)'
;CVLTCSDSRVVPEIIFDCGIGELFGVRVAGMTTGPNVIESVEYAVKKLNVPLVILLGHDDCGVMKFAKEHYPEPTKYFSSILKCVYPVLNHKEDISCHNFFAQEHTKWVEDYLMKHSVIINEAVKEGKVCIANCHFDHSTGLVNII
;
A
#
# COMPACT_ATOMS: atom_id res chain seq x y z
N CYS A 1 2.55 4.62 -11.24
CA CYS A 1 2.27 5.15 -9.89
C CYS A 1 2.68 4.11 -8.85
N VAL A 2 3.33 4.54 -7.75
CA VAL A 2 3.68 3.65 -6.63
C VAL A 2 3.05 4.19 -5.36
N LEU A 3 2.13 3.40 -4.76
CA LEU A 3 1.60 3.64 -3.42
C LEU A 3 2.36 2.76 -2.43
N THR A 4 2.98 3.37 -1.41
CA THR A 4 3.83 2.66 -0.46
C THR A 4 3.92 3.36 0.90
N CYS A 5 4.69 2.74 1.80
CA CYS A 5 4.97 3.31 3.12
C CYS A 5 5.89 4.54 3.05
N SER A 6 5.76 5.41 4.05
CA SER A 6 6.69 6.54 4.27
C SER A 6 8.02 6.11 4.94
N ASP A 7 8.24 4.81 5.17
CA ASP A 7 9.50 4.29 5.74
C ASP A 7 10.70 4.75 4.90
N SER A 8 11.74 5.27 5.55
CA SER A 8 12.92 5.82 4.89
C SER A 8 13.71 4.80 4.07
N ARG A 9 13.54 3.51 4.35
CA ARG A 9 14.17 2.40 3.63
C ARG A 9 13.44 2.05 2.33
N VAL A 10 12.22 2.58 2.12
CA VAL A 10 11.38 2.30 0.96
C VAL A 10 11.27 3.55 0.12
N VAL A 11 12.21 3.73 -0.80
CA VAL A 11 12.26 4.85 -1.75
C VAL A 11 12.02 4.31 -3.15
N PRO A 12 10.81 4.48 -3.71
CA PRO A 12 10.44 3.86 -5.00
C PRO A 12 11.40 4.17 -6.12
N GLU A 13 11.89 5.41 -6.21
CA GLU A 13 12.81 5.84 -7.26
C GLU A 13 14.13 5.05 -7.21
N ILE A 14 14.63 4.74 -6.01
CA ILE A 14 15.85 3.94 -5.84
C ILE A 14 15.56 2.45 -6.11
N ILE A 15 14.42 1.93 -5.58
CA ILE A 15 14.06 0.52 -5.69
C ILE A 15 13.84 0.11 -7.15
N PHE A 16 13.24 0.99 -7.95
CA PHE A 16 12.93 0.73 -9.37
C PHE A 16 13.93 1.35 -10.35
N ASP A 17 15.06 1.88 -9.84
CA ASP A 17 16.10 2.54 -10.65
C ASP A 17 15.54 3.62 -11.59
N CYS A 18 14.68 4.50 -11.03
CA CYS A 18 14.00 5.55 -11.76
C CYS A 18 14.56 6.92 -11.41
N GLY A 19 14.59 7.80 -12.41
CA GLY A 19 14.99 9.20 -12.27
C GLY A 19 13.87 10.11 -11.80
N ILE A 20 14.21 11.39 -11.63
CA ILE A 20 13.25 12.44 -11.27
C ILE A 20 12.21 12.58 -12.38
N GLY A 21 10.94 12.54 -12.03
CA GLY A 21 9.81 12.69 -12.96
C GLY A 21 9.32 11.41 -13.61
N GLU A 22 9.97 10.26 -13.38
CA GLU A 22 9.59 8.98 -13.99
C GLU A 22 8.52 8.22 -13.19
N LEU A 23 8.42 8.46 -11.88
CA LEU A 23 7.41 7.86 -11.03
C LEU A 23 6.48 8.92 -10.43
N PHE A 24 5.22 8.53 -10.23
CA PHE A 24 4.29 9.24 -9.37
C PHE A 24 4.19 8.50 -8.04
N GLY A 25 4.80 9.06 -6.99
CA GLY A 25 4.91 8.45 -5.67
C GLY A 25 3.80 8.92 -4.73
N VAL A 26 3.06 8.00 -4.13
CA VAL A 26 2.12 8.25 -3.01
C VAL A 26 2.66 7.52 -1.79
N ARG A 27 3.14 8.27 -0.78
CA ARG A 27 3.79 7.69 0.41
C ARG A 27 3.09 8.13 1.67
N VAL A 28 2.59 7.16 2.42
CA VAL A 28 1.92 7.38 3.71
C VAL A 28 2.31 6.28 4.70
N ALA A 29 2.30 6.60 5.99
CA ALA A 29 2.67 5.63 7.03
C ALA A 29 1.85 4.34 6.91
N GLY A 30 2.52 3.18 6.79
CA GLY A 30 1.89 1.87 6.65
C GLY A 30 1.06 1.68 5.38
N MET A 31 1.27 2.49 4.35
CA MET A 31 0.46 2.45 3.12
C MET A 31 -1.05 2.48 3.44
N THR A 32 -1.44 3.34 4.40
CA THR A 32 -2.83 3.47 4.81
C THR A 32 -3.65 4.21 3.76
N THR A 33 -4.97 3.96 3.77
CA THR A 33 -5.90 4.51 2.80
C THR A 33 -6.70 5.66 3.42
N GLY A 34 -7.17 6.56 2.57
CA GLY A 34 -8.01 7.69 2.95
C GLY A 34 -8.33 8.54 1.73
N PRO A 35 -9.21 9.55 1.85
CA PRO A 35 -9.63 10.36 0.70
C PRO A 35 -8.45 10.92 -0.11
N ASN A 36 -7.48 11.54 0.54
CA ASN A 36 -6.33 12.16 -0.14
C ASN A 36 -5.45 11.13 -0.87
N VAL A 37 -5.34 9.91 -0.33
CA VAL A 37 -4.58 8.82 -0.96
C VAL A 37 -5.33 8.32 -2.20
N ILE A 38 -6.64 8.08 -2.07
CA ILE A 38 -7.49 7.67 -3.20
C ILE A 38 -7.41 8.72 -4.32
N GLU A 39 -7.66 9.99 -4.01
CA GLU A 39 -7.64 11.09 -4.98
C GLU A 39 -6.25 11.26 -5.64
N SER A 40 -5.16 10.99 -4.91
CA SER A 40 -3.82 11.01 -5.49
C SER A 40 -3.62 9.89 -6.52
N VAL A 41 -4.08 8.68 -6.22
CA VAL A 41 -4.04 7.56 -7.18
C VAL A 41 -4.98 7.82 -8.35
N GLU A 42 -6.19 8.34 -8.11
CA GLU A 42 -7.12 8.75 -9.17
C GLU A 42 -6.50 9.80 -10.10
N TYR A 43 -5.77 10.76 -9.54
CA TYR A 43 -5.07 11.77 -10.32
C TYR A 43 -4.02 11.12 -11.24
N ALA A 44 -3.22 10.19 -10.71
CA ALA A 44 -2.26 9.44 -11.51
C ALA A 44 -2.94 8.68 -12.66
N VAL A 45 -4.02 7.97 -12.35
CA VAL A 45 -4.78 7.19 -13.34
C VAL A 45 -5.45 8.08 -14.37
N LYS A 46 -6.20 9.11 -13.92
CA LYS A 46 -7.09 9.90 -14.79
C LYS A 46 -6.40 11.05 -15.51
N LYS A 47 -5.40 11.69 -14.89
CA LYS A 47 -4.73 12.88 -15.43
C LYS A 47 -3.35 12.58 -16.02
N LEU A 48 -2.59 11.68 -15.36
CA LEU A 48 -1.28 11.30 -15.84
C LEU A 48 -1.33 10.07 -16.77
N ASN A 49 -2.49 9.40 -16.86
CA ASN A 49 -2.69 8.19 -17.69
C ASN A 49 -1.66 7.10 -17.40
N VAL A 50 -1.32 6.88 -16.14
CA VAL A 50 -0.39 5.80 -15.76
C VAL A 50 -1.00 4.45 -16.10
N PRO A 51 -0.27 3.54 -16.76
CA PRO A 51 -0.78 2.21 -17.10
C PRO A 51 -0.66 1.21 -15.94
N LEU A 52 0.10 1.56 -14.90
CA LEU A 52 0.40 0.66 -13.78
C LEU A 52 0.35 1.40 -12.45
N VAL A 53 -0.35 0.80 -11.48
CA VAL A 53 -0.33 1.17 -10.06
C VAL A 53 0.32 0.03 -9.28
N ILE A 54 1.45 0.29 -8.64
CA ILE A 54 2.13 -0.66 -7.76
C ILE A 54 1.74 -0.35 -6.31
N LEU A 55 1.21 -1.36 -5.62
CA LEU A 55 1.00 -1.35 -4.18
C LEU A 55 2.20 -2.05 -3.55
N LEU A 56 3.14 -1.28 -2.98
CA LEU A 56 4.43 -1.79 -2.53
C LEU A 56 4.46 -1.89 -1.00
N GLY A 57 4.19 -3.08 -0.48
CA GLY A 57 4.47 -3.45 0.91
C GLY A 57 5.97 -3.69 1.14
N HIS A 58 6.38 -3.81 2.40
CA HIS A 58 7.78 -4.07 2.71
C HIS A 58 7.92 -4.80 4.05
N ASP A 59 9.08 -5.43 4.23
CA ASP A 59 9.45 -6.07 5.47
C ASP A 59 9.53 -5.09 6.63
N ASP A 60 9.28 -5.61 7.81
CA ASP A 60 9.58 -4.96 9.07
C ASP A 60 8.92 -3.58 9.23
N CYS A 61 7.72 -3.42 8.65
CA CYS A 61 6.96 -2.17 8.70
C CYS A 61 6.59 -1.80 10.13
N GLY A 62 7.05 -0.62 10.57
CA GLY A 62 6.80 -0.13 11.94
C GLY A 62 5.31 0.05 12.25
N VAL A 63 4.49 0.45 11.28
CA VAL A 63 3.03 0.58 11.44
C VAL A 63 2.37 -0.78 11.65
N MET A 64 2.81 -1.81 10.92
CA MET A 64 2.27 -3.16 11.06
C MET A 64 2.62 -3.76 12.44
N LYS A 65 3.83 -3.54 12.93
CA LYS A 65 4.25 -3.93 14.28
C LYS A 65 3.41 -3.22 15.34
N PHE A 66 3.32 -1.90 15.25
CA PHE A 66 2.54 -1.08 16.18
C PHE A 66 1.06 -1.50 16.19
N ALA A 67 0.46 -1.75 15.03
CA ALA A 67 -0.92 -2.19 14.94
C ALA A 67 -1.14 -3.55 15.64
N LYS A 68 -0.22 -4.50 15.44
CA LYS A 68 -0.29 -5.82 16.08
C LYS A 68 -0.16 -5.74 17.61
N GLU A 69 0.73 -4.89 18.13
CA GLU A 69 0.94 -4.70 19.56
C GLU A 69 -0.27 -4.11 20.28
N HIS A 70 -1.10 -3.34 19.57
CA HIS A 70 -2.25 -2.63 20.14
C HIS A 70 -3.62 -3.21 19.75
N TYR A 71 -3.63 -4.28 18.96
CA TYR A 71 -4.87 -4.95 18.58
C TYR A 71 -5.43 -5.80 19.74
N PRO A 72 -6.77 -5.84 19.97
CA PRO A 72 -7.82 -5.13 19.22
C PRO A 72 -8.18 -3.74 19.76
N GLU A 73 -7.52 -3.27 20.80
CA GLU A 73 -7.89 -2.01 21.44
C GLU A 73 -7.23 -0.81 20.76
N PRO A 74 -8.01 0.11 20.16
CA PRO A 74 -7.45 1.28 19.52
C PRO A 74 -6.81 2.19 20.58
N THR A 75 -5.60 2.61 20.32
CA THR A 75 -4.94 3.62 21.14
C THR A 75 -5.61 4.99 20.97
N LYS A 76 -5.39 5.88 21.94
CA LYS A 76 -5.82 7.28 21.85
C LYS A 76 -5.23 8.00 20.63
N TYR A 77 -4.08 7.52 20.14
CA TYR A 77 -3.35 8.10 19.01
C TYR A 77 -3.41 7.19 17.79
N PHE A 78 -3.22 7.78 16.60
CA PHE A 78 -3.11 7.05 15.33
C PHE A 78 -4.34 6.23 14.94
N SER A 79 -5.51 6.59 15.48
CA SER A 79 -6.75 5.83 15.23
C SER A 79 -7.09 5.68 13.75
N SER A 80 -6.81 6.69 12.91
CA SER A 80 -7.05 6.62 11.46
C SER A 80 -6.12 5.63 10.77
N ILE A 81 -4.84 5.56 11.19
CA ILE A 81 -3.87 4.58 10.68
C ILE A 81 -4.31 3.17 11.06
N LEU A 82 -4.63 2.95 12.33
CA LEU A 82 -5.02 1.65 12.86
C LEU A 82 -6.30 1.11 12.21
N LYS A 83 -7.29 1.97 11.95
CA LYS A 83 -8.53 1.60 11.25
C LYS A 83 -8.28 1.05 9.84
N CYS A 84 -7.23 1.46 9.16
CA CYS A 84 -6.87 0.93 7.86
C CYS A 84 -6.15 -0.43 7.94
N VAL A 85 -5.52 -0.74 9.07
CA VAL A 85 -4.69 -1.95 9.23
C VAL A 85 -5.45 -3.07 9.97
N TYR A 86 -6.29 -2.72 10.94
CA TYR A 86 -7.05 -3.69 11.74
C TYR A 86 -7.93 -4.66 10.94
N PRO A 87 -8.57 -4.28 9.82
CA PRO A 87 -9.34 -5.25 9.03
C PRO A 87 -8.54 -6.49 8.62
N VAL A 88 -7.25 -6.33 8.36
CA VAL A 88 -6.37 -7.45 8.00
C VAL A 88 -6.05 -8.32 9.22
N LEU A 89 -5.93 -7.72 10.41
CA LEU A 89 -5.70 -8.45 11.67
C LEU A 89 -6.92 -9.30 12.10
N ASN A 90 -8.14 -8.83 11.80
CA ASN A 90 -9.37 -9.51 12.18
C ASN A 90 -9.58 -10.88 11.52
N HIS A 91 -8.92 -11.16 10.41
CA HIS A 91 -9.22 -12.31 9.56
C HIS A 91 -8.28 -13.50 9.76
N LYS A 92 -7.28 -13.45 10.66
CA LYS A 92 -6.30 -14.53 10.80
C LYS A 92 -5.93 -14.83 12.25
N GLU A 93 -6.05 -16.12 12.62
CA GLU A 93 -5.69 -16.63 13.94
C GLU A 93 -4.18 -16.71 14.20
N ASP A 94 -3.36 -16.77 13.13
CA ASP A 94 -1.90 -16.84 13.25
C ASP A 94 -1.22 -15.69 12.51
N ILE A 95 -0.99 -14.59 13.24
CA ILE A 95 -0.28 -13.41 12.76
C ILE A 95 1.18 -13.43 13.28
N SER A 96 1.79 -14.60 13.28
CA SER A 96 3.19 -14.73 13.76
C SER A 96 4.20 -14.02 12.86
N CYS A 97 3.93 -13.97 11.55
CA CYS A 97 4.84 -13.37 10.57
C CYS A 97 4.39 -11.96 10.15
N HIS A 98 5.18 -10.95 10.53
CA HIS A 98 4.91 -9.55 10.17
C HIS A 98 4.94 -9.28 8.65
N ASN A 99 5.77 -10.03 7.92
CA ASN A 99 5.90 -9.88 6.48
C ASN A 99 4.66 -10.38 5.74
N PHE A 100 4.11 -11.52 6.18
CA PHE A 100 2.85 -12.03 5.67
C PHE A 100 1.71 -11.02 5.89
N PHE A 101 1.66 -10.40 7.06
CA PHE A 101 0.68 -9.37 7.36
C PHE A 101 0.80 -8.15 6.44
N ALA A 102 2.03 -7.69 6.15
CA ALA A 102 2.27 -6.61 5.21
C ALA A 102 1.80 -6.96 3.79
N GLN A 103 1.99 -8.21 3.34
CA GLN A 103 1.52 -8.69 2.04
C GLN A 103 -0.01 -8.72 1.95
N GLU A 104 -0.68 -9.21 2.99
CA GLU A 104 -2.16 -9.23 3.02
C GLU A 104 -2.74 -7.81 3.07
N HIS A 105 -2.01 -6.87 3.68
CA HIS A 105 -2.43 -5.48 3.69
C HIS A 105 -2.41 -4.85 2.30
N THR A 106 -1.46 -5.19 1.42
CA THR A 106 -1.46 -4.69 0.04
C THR A 106 -2.71 -5.13 -0.72
N LYS A 107 -3.12 -6.37 -0.57
CA LYS A 107 -4.35 -6.91 -1.17
C LYS A 107 -5.60 -6.20 -0.64
N TRP A 108 -5.64 -5.97 0.68
CA TRP A 108 -6.73 -5.20 1.28
C TRP A 108 -6.78 -3.76 0.75
N VAL A 109 -5.62 -3.13 0.52
CA VAL A 109 -5.55 -1.79 -0.07
C VAL A 109 -6.08 -1.79 -1.50
N GLU A 110 -5.75 -2.80 -2.31
CA GLU A 110 -6.33 -2.96 -3.65
C GLU A 110 -7.85 -3.03 -3.60
N ASP A 111 -8.41 -3.93 -2.79
CA ASP A 111 -9.85 -4.07 -2.62
C ASP A 111 -10.50 -2.75 -2.17
N TYR A 112 -9.82 -2.04 -1.27
CA TYR A 112 -10.28 -0.74 -0.78
C TYR A 112 -10.32 0.32 -1.90
N LEU A 113 -9.26 0.43 -2.70
CA LEU A 113 -9.21 1.35 -3.85
C LEU A 113 -10.29 1.01 -4.87
N MET A 114 -10.43 -0.26 -5.24
CA MET A 114 -11.44 -0.73 -6.18
C MET A 114 -12.87 -0.48 -5.72
N LYS A 115 -13.12 -0.57 -4.41
CA LYS A 115 -14.44 -0.34 -3.81
C LYS A 115 -14.79 1.14 -3.68
N HIS A 116 -13.82 2.00 -3.38
CA HIS A 116 -14.06 3.40 -3.01
C HIS A 116 -13.72 4.40 -4.12
N SER A 117 -13.16 3.93 -5.25
CA SER A 117 -12.89 4.77 -6.43
C SER A 117 -13.56 4.21 -7.67
N VAL A 118 -14.54 4.92 -8.19
CA VAL A 118 -15.15 4.61 -9.48
C VAL A 118 -14.14 4.77 -10.61
N ILE A 119 -13.29 5.79 -10.54
CA ILE A 119 -12.25 6.09 -11.55
C ILE A 119 -11.27 4.93 -11.70
N ILE A 120 -10.72 4.44 -10.58
CA ILE A 120 -9.75 3.35 -10.58
C ILE A 120 -10.44 2.06 -11.05
N ASN A 121 -11.62 1.77 -10.50
CA ASN A 121 -12.37 0.56 -10.82
C ASN A 121 -12.70 0.46 -12.32
N GLU A 122 -13.21 1.54 -12.92
CA GLU A 122 -13.50 1.58 -14.35
C GLU A 122 -12.24 1.43 -15.19
N ALA A 123 -11.15 2.13 -14.85
CA ALA A 123 -9.91 2.05 -15.59
C ALA A 123 -9.29 0.63 -15.58
N VAL A 124 -9.39 -0.08 -14.46
CA VAL A 124 -8.96 -1.49 -14.36
C VAL A 124 -9.86 -2.41 -15.20
N LYS A 125 -11.19 -2.26 -15.10
CA LYS A 125 -12.15 -3.06 -15.90
C LYS A 125 -11.99 -2.87 -17.41
N GLU A 126 -11.64 -1.67 -17.82
CA GLU A 126 -11.39 -1.33 -19.23
C GLU A 126 -9.99 -1.75 -19.70
N GLY A 127 -9.16 -2.32 -18.84
CA GLY A 127 -7.79 -2.72 -19.16
C GLY A 127 -6.82 -1.55 -19.41
N LYS A 128 -7.18 -0.34 -18.97
CA LYS A 128 -6.34 0.86 -19.09
C LYS A 128 -5.27 0.93 -18.03
N VAL A 129 -5.53 0.33 -16.87
CA VAL A 129 -4.63 0.31 -15.71
C VAL A 129 -4.55 -1.11 -15.17
N CYS A 130 -3.33 -1.53 -14.83
CA CYS A 130 -3.08 -2.73 -14.03
C CYS A 130 -2.72 -2.31 -12.60
N ILE A 131 -3.22 -3.04 -11.59
CA ILE A 131 -2.76 -2.94 -10.22
C ILE A 131 -1.87 -4.15 -9.93
N ALA A 132 -0.69 -3.92 -9.38
CA ALA A 132 0.25 -4.96 -8.99
C ALA A 132 0.51 -4.90 -7.49
N ASN A 133 0.22 -5.98 -6.78
CA ASN A 133 0.60 -6.16 -5.37
C ASN A 133 2.04 -6.65 -5.32
N CYS A 134 2.91 -5.89 -4.65
CA CYS A 134 4.33 -6.16 -4.56
C CYS A 134 4.83 -6.07 -3.12
N HIS A 135 5.90 -6.78 -2.84
CA HIS A 135 6.57 -6.78 -1.55
C HIS A 135 8.08 -6.56 -1.74
N PHE A 136 8.61 -5.55 -1.07
CA PHE A 136 10.04 -5.24 -1.05
C PHE A 136 10.71 -5.93 0.15
N ASP A 137 11.65 -6.79 -0.13
CA ASP A 137 12.47 -7.50 0.85
C ASP A 137 13.75 -6.70 1.12
N HIS A 138 13.86 -6.14 2.32
CA HIS A 138 15.03 -5.35 2.74
C HIS A 138 16.33 -6.14 2.77
N SER A 139 16.27 -7.46 3.00
CA SER A 139 17.46 -8.29 3.13
C SER A 139 18.12 -8.60 1.79
N THR A 140 17.31 -8.74 0.75
CA THR A 140 17.77 -9.08 -0.61
C THR A 140 17.78 -7.87 -1.55
N GLY A 141 17.02 -6.80 -1.24
CA GLY A 141 16.78 -5.68 -2.13
C GLY A 141 15.87 -6.00 -3.31
N LEU A 142 15.15 -7.12 -3.26
CA LEU A 142 14.27 -7.55 -4.34
C LEU A 142 12.82 -7.14 -4.10
N VAL A 143 12.11 -6.88 -5.20
CA VAL A 143 10.66 -6.70 -5.23
C VAL A 143 10.02 -7.98 -5.76
N ASN A 144 9.14 -8.57 -4.97
CA ASN A 144 8.38 -9.77 -5.35
C ASN A 144 6.92 -9.38 -5.65
N ILE A 145 6.38 -9.89 -6.74
CA ILE A 145 4.94 -9.81 -7.02
C ILE A 145 4.24 -10.88 -6.17
N ILE A 146 3.11 -10.55 -5.51
CA ILE A 146 2.41 -11.42 -4.55
C ILE A 146 0.95 -11.65 -4.91
#